data_b40e64e655c81773294de44662436f66
#
_entry.id   b40e64e655c81773294de44662436f66
#
_cell.length_a   1.000
_cell.length_b   1.000
_cell.length_c   1.000
_cell.angle_alpha   90.00
_cell.angle_beta   90.00
_cell.angle_gamma   90.00
#
_symmetry.space_group_name_H-M   'P 1'
#
loop_
_entity.id
_entity.type
_entity.pdbx_description
1 polymer ?
#
loop_
_entity_poly.entity_id
_entity_poly.type
_entity_poly.pdbx_seq_one_letter_code
_entity_poly.pdbx_strand_id
1 'polypeptide(L)'
;MKKHSFIAASIMPVIVILSYLFFKEGGIKWDVLLAIVPVGFMTAAIFHSYRRIAKNSCTKASAWIYGFEIIFPFIWVGVCSIIGLMPLATIAIFLTLPIAIACAQSMKNSLSSPEIYTDLSARTANLQVLFSILLTAAFIVGKFIA
;
A
#
# COMPACT_ATOMS: atom_id res chain seq x y z
N MET A 1 -3.14 8.82 18.27
CA MET A 1 -2.35 8.56 17.05
C MET A 1 -2.90 7.43 16.18
N LYS A 2 -3.18 6.25 16.73
CA LYS A 2 -3.68 5.08 15.95
C LYS A 2 -4.96 5.35 15.16
N LYS A 3 -5.93 6.08 15.73
CA LYS A 3 -7.21 6.38 15.09
C LYS A 3 -7.09 7.23 13.82
N HIS A 4 -6.19 8.21 13.84
CA HIS A 4 -5.98 9.10 12.69
C HIS A 4 -5.32 8.38 11.50
N SER A 5 -4.41 7.43 11.77
CA SER A 5 -3.78 6.62 10.72
C SER A 5 -4.80 5.76 9.97
N PHE A 6 -5.76 5.17 10.69
CA PHE A 6 -6.80 4.36 10.05
C PHE A 6 -7.78 5.20 9.23
N ILE A 7 -8.17 6.39 9.73
CA ILE A 7 -9.04 7.30 8.98
C ILE A 7 -8.32 7.77 7.70
N ALA A 8 -7.07 8.20 7.82
CA ALA A 8 -6.27 8.60 6.67
C ALA A 8 -6.14 7.45 5.66
N ALA A 9 -5.80 6.25 6.11
CA ALA A 9 -5.67 5.08 5.25
C ALA A 9 -6.98 4.69 4.54
N SER A 10 -8.14 4.98 5.14
CA SER A 10 -9.45 4.72 4.52
C SER A 10 -9.78 5.71 3.39
N ILE A 11 -9.28 6.93 3.47
CA ILE A 11 -9.55 7.99 2.47
C ILE A 11 -8.55 7.91 1.30
N MET A 12 -7.32 7.51 1.55
CA MET A 12 -6.25 7.50 0.55
C MET A 12 -6.55 6.70 -0.72
N PRO A 13 -7.22 5.53 -0.69
CA PRO A 13 -7.60 4.83 -1.91
C PRO A 13 -8.43 5.68 -2.86
N VAL A 14 -9.36 6.46 -2.33
CA VAL A 14 -10.21 7.36 -3.14
C VAL A 14 -9.37 8.46 -3.78
N ILE A 15 -8.45 9.04 -3.03
CA ILE A 15 -7.55 10.10 -3.53
C ILE A 15 -6.66 9.55 -4.66
N VAL A 16 -6.10 8.36 -4.50
CA VAL A 16 -5.28 7.70 -5.54
C VAL A 16 -6.09 7.46 -6.81
N ILE A 17 -7.30 6.94 -6.69
CA ILE A 17 -8.18 6.69 -7.84
C ILE A 17 -8.51 7.99 -8.56
N LEU A 18 -8.87 9.05 -7.83
CA LEU A 18 -9.17 10.35 -8.41
C LEU A 18 -7.96 10.96 -9.12
N SER A 19 -6.77 10.84 -8.54
CA SER A 19 -5.53 11.33 -9.15
C SER A 19 -5.17 10.56 -10.43
N TYR A 20 -5.42 9.24 -10.45
CA TYR A 20 -5.23 8.43 -11.65
C TYR A 20 -6.20 8.83 -12.76
N LEU A 21 -7.48 9.05 -12.44
CA LEU A 21 -8.48 9.51 -13.41
C LEU A 21 -8.11 10.90 -13.96
N PHE A 22 -7.59 11.77 -13.13
CA PHE A 22 -7.06 13.08 -13.56
C PHE A 22 -5.87 12.93 -14.52
N PHE A 23 -4.95 12.00 -14.24
CA PHE A 23 -3.81 11.69 -15.11
C PHE A 23 -4.25 11.20 -16.49
N LYS A 24 -5.25 10.32 -16.55
CA LYS A 24 -5.68 9.66 -17.80
C LYS A 24 -6.65 10.47 -18.66
N GLU A 25 -7.22 11.55 -18.15
CA GLU A 25 -8.20 12.36 -18.91
C GLU A 25 -9.33 11.55 -19.59
N GLY A 26 -9.91 10.64 -18.86
CA GLY A 26 -10.99 9.81 -19.43
C GLY A 26 -11.89 9.24 -18.35
N GLY A 27 -13.11 8.90 -18.72
CA GLY A 27 -14.05 8.28 -17.80
C GLY A 27 -13.51 6.96 -17.19
N ILE A 28 -14.26 6.40 -16.26
CA ILE A 28 -13.93 5.13 -15.62
C ILE A 28 -13.83 4.02 -16.66
N LYS A 29 -12.62 3.53 -16.90
CA LYS A 29 -12.32 2.40 -17.79
C LYS A 29 -11.67 1.28 -16.96
N TRP A 30 -11.51 0.12 -17.58
CA TRP A 30 -10.84 -1.02 -16.94
C TRP A 30 -9.43 -0.72 -16.45
N ASP A 31 -8.76 0.24 -17.04
CA ASP A 31 -7.41 0.65 -16.66
C ASP A 31 -7.34 1.33 -15.27
N VAL A 32 -8.47 1.77 -14.71
CA VAL A 32 -8.53 2.24 -13.31
C VAL A 32 -8.10 1.15 -12.33
N LEU A 33 -8.23 -0.12 -12.69
CA LEU A 33 -7.73 -1.25 -11.90
C LEU A 33 -6.23 -1.17 -11.65
N LEU A 34 -5.47 -0.54 -12.55
CA LEU A 34 -4.02 -0.34 -12.36
C LEU A 34 -3.71 0.43 -11.06
N ALA A 35 -4.55 1.40 -10.71
CA ALA A 35 -4.41 2.17 -9.47
C ALA A 35 -5.11 1.50 -8.27
N ILE A 36 -6.23 0.81 -8.50
CA ILE A 36 -7.00 0.15 -7.43
C ILE A 36 -6.23 -1.03 -6.84
N VAL A 37 -5.61 -1.87 -7.68
CA VAL A 37 -4.94 -3.10 -7.26
C VAL A 37 -3.89 -2.84 -6.16
N PRO A 38 -2.88 -1.98 -6.35
CA PRO A 38 -1.85 -1.79 -5.33
C PRO A 38 -2.39 -1.25 -4.02
N VAL A 39 -3.34 -0.33 -4.07
CA VAL A 39 -3.95 0.26 -2.86
C VAL A 39 -4.87 -0.75 -2.16
N GLY A 40 -5.56 -1.58 -2.93
CA GLY A 40 -6.39 -2.66 -2.39
C GLY A 40 -5.58 -3.68 -1.60
N PHE A 41 -4.43 -4.11 -2.11
CA PHE A 41 -3.51 -5.01 -1.39
C PHE A 41 -2.97 -4.38 -0.10
N MET A 42 -2.58 -3.11 -0.12
CA MET A 42 -2.15 -2.39 1.08
C MET A 42 -3.28 -2.30 2.12
N THR A 43 -4.51 -2.07 1.70
CA THR A 43 -5.68 -2.04 2.58
C THR A 43 -5.93 -3.41 3.19
N ALA A 44 -5.86 -4.48 2.39
CA ALA A 44 -5.98 -5.86 2.87
C ALA A 44 -4.93 -6.19 3.93
N ALA A 45 -3.69 -5.73 3.75
CA ALA A 45 -2.61 -5.92 4.71
C ALA A 45 -2.90 -5.27 6.07
N ILE A 46 -3.55 -4.10 6.10
CA ILE A 46 -3.96 -3.45 7.36
C ILE A 46 -4.95 -4.33 8.12
N PHE A 47 -6.02 -4.79 7.45
CA PHE A 47 -7.03 -5.64 8.08
C PHE A 47 -6.45 -6.99 8.50
N HIS A 48 -5.58 -7.57 7.67
CA HIS A 48 -4.93 -8.84 7.96
C HIS A 48 -4.06 -8.73 9.23
N SER A 49 -3.18 -7.74 9.31
CA SER A 49 -2.32 -7.53 10.48
C SER A 49 -3.13 -7.25 11.74
N TYR A 50 -4.15 -6.40 11.66
CA TYR A 50 -5.04 -6.11 12.77
C TYR A 50 -5.74 -7.37 13.29
N ARG A 51 -6.38 -8.12 12.38
CA ARG A 51 -7.15 -9.30 12.76
C ARG A 51 -6.28 -10.40 13.37
N ARG A 52 -5.09 -10.65 12.80
CA ARG A 52 -4.19 -11.71 13.26
C ARG A 52 -3.52 -11.38 14.59
N ILE A 53 -3.08 -10.16 14.77
CA ILE A 53 -2.44 -9.74 16.03
C ILE A 53 -3.46 -9.62 17.14
N ALA A 54 -4.63 -9.00 16.89
CA ALA A 54 -5.68 -8.85 17.91
C ALA A 54 -6.20 -10.19 18.42
N LYS A 55 -6.27 -11.22 17.56
CA LYS A 55 -6.73 -12.57 17.92
C LYS A 55 -5.60 -13.50 18.38
N ASN A 56 -4.36 -13.01 18.45
CA ASN A 56 -3.18 -13.82 18.77
C ASN A 56 -3.07 -15.08 17.88
N SER A 57 -3.44 -14.96 16.60
CA SER A 57 -3.56 -16.06 15.64
C SER A 57 -2.55 -15.95 14.50
N CYS A 58 -1.36 -15.40 14.76
CA CYS A 58 -0.29 -15.33 13.78
C CYS A 58 0.28 -16.72 13.47
N THR A 59 0.31 -17.07 12.19
CA THR A 59 0.87 -18.32 11.68
C THR A 59 1.92 -18.00 10.61
N LYS A 60 2.76 -18.98 10.25
CA LYS A 60 3.71 -18.81 9.15
C LYS A 60 3.00 -18.45 7.84
N ALA A 61 1.86 -19.08 7.56
CA ALA A 61 1.04 -18.78 6.39
C ALA A 61 0.53 -17.32 6.42
N SER A 62 0.07 -16.83 7.58
CA SER A 62 -0.39 -15.45 7.70
C SER A 62 0.74 -14.43 7.52
N ALA A 63 1.96 -14.73 7.97
CA ALA A 63 3.12 -13.88 7.75
C ALA A 63 3.52 -13.83 6.26
N TRP A 64 3.43 -14.94 5.54
CA TRP A 64 3.67 -15.00 4.10
C TRP A 64 2.62 -14.20 3.31
N ILE A 65 1.33 -14.38 3.62
CA ILE A 65 0.23 -13.65 2.96
C ILE A 65 0.38 -12.15 3.19
N TYR A 66 0.64 -11.73 4.42
CA TYR A 66 0.86 -10.33 4.75
C TYR A 66 2.09 -9.75 4.02
N GLY A 67 3.20 -10.47 3.99
CA GLY A 67 4.39 -10.08 3.25
C GLY A 67 4.10 -9.89 1.75
N PHE A 68 3.33 -10.80 1.15
CA PHE A 68 2.88 -10.68 -0.23
C PHE A 68 1.99 -9.44 -0.43
N GLU A 69 1.00 -9.23 0.42
CA GLU A 69 0.09 -8.08 0.34
C GLU A 69 0.82 -6.74 0.40
N ILE A 70 1.93 -6.66 1.13
CA ILE A 70 2.74 -5.43 1.25
C ILE A 70 3.73 -5.26 0.10
N ILE A 71 4.36 -6.32 -0.37
CA ILE A 71 5.42 -6.23 -1.40
C ILE A 71 4.84 -6.20 -2.82
N PHE A 72 3.75 -6.92 -3.07
CA PHE A 72 3.14 -7.00 -4.39
C PHE A 72 2.79 -5.63 -4.99
N PRO A 73 2.26 -4.63 -4.25
CA PRO A 73 2.01 -3.29 -4.77
C PRO A 73 3.22 -2.63 -5.41
N PHE A 74 4.41 -2.80 -4.85
CA PHE A 74 5.65 -2.25 -5.42
C PHE A 74 6.00 -2.91 -6.74
N ILE A 75 5.90 -4.24 -6.80
CA ILE A 75 6.14 -5.00 -8.04
C ILE A 75 5.13 -4.56 -9.11
N TRP A 76 3.86 -4.47 -8.75
CA TRP A 76 2.78 -4.06 -9.65
C TRP A 76 3.03 -2.68 -10.25
N VAL A 77 3.26 -1.67 -9.42
CA VAL A 77 3.52 -0.31 -9.88
C VAL A 77 4.82 -0.24 -10.68
N GLY A 78 5.87 -0.93 -10.25
CA GLY A 78 7.14 -0.99 -10.97
C GLY A 78 6.98 -1.54 -12.38
N VAL A 79 6.31 -2.66 -12.54
CA VAL A 79 6.02 -3.27 -13.86
C VAL A 79 5.17 -2.32 -14.70
N CYS A 80 4.07 -1.79 -14.15
CA CYS A 80 3.20 -0.85 -14.87
C CYS A 80 3.93 0.41 -15.32
N SER A 81 4.91 0.89 -14.55
CA SER A 81 5.72 2.05 -14.92
C SER A 81 6.69 1.72 -16.06
N ILE A 82 7.34 0.56 -16.00
CA ILE A 82 8.32 0.14 -17.03
C ILE A 82 7.64 -0.08 -18.37
N ILE A 83 6.45 -0.68 -18.40
CA ILE A 83 5.70 -0.92 -19.65
C ILE A 83 4.90 0.31 -20.12
N GLY A 84 5.02 1.45 -19.43
CA GLY A 84 4.40 2.72 -19.84
C GLY A 84 2.91 2.87 -19.52
N LEU A 85 2.34 2.01 -18.68
CA LEU A 85 0.95 2.12 -18.23
C LEU A 85 0.77 3.17 -17.12
N MET A 86 1.85 3.49 -16.41
CA MET A 86 1.92 4.53 -15.38
C MET A 86 3.08 5.48 -15.67
N PRO A 87 3.02 6.74 -15.18
CA PRO A 87 4.14 7.65 -15.32
C PRO A 87 5.37 7.14 -14.58
N LEU A 88 6.57 7.35 -15.13
CA LEU A 88 7.83 6.92 -14.49
C LEU A 88 8.02 7.52 -13.09
N ALA A 89 7.41 8.67 -12.82
CA ALA A 89 7.43 9.29 -11.49
C ALA A 89 6.87 8.37 -10.39
N THR A 90 6.04 7.37 -10.73
CA THR A 90 5.52 6.40 -9.76
C THR A 90 6.60 5.52 -9.15
N ILE A 91 7.80 5.45 -9.74
CA ILE A 91 8.96 4.78 -9.14
C ILE A 91 9.33 5.40 -7.78
N ALA A 92 8.95 6.65 -7.51
CA ALA A 92 9.18 7.28 -6.21
C ALA A 92 8.59 6.52 -5.02
N ILE A 93 7.57 5.68 -5.23
CA ILE A 93 7.02 4.83 -4.16
C ILE A 93 8.07 3.89 -3.53
N PHE A 94 9.10 3.51 -4.28
CA PHE A 94 10.17 2.64 -3.77
C PHE A 94 10.94 3.27 -2.61
N LEU A 95 10.83 4.58 -2.38
CA LEU A 95 11.35 5.23 -1.17
C LEU A 95 10.69 4.71 0.11
N THR A 96 9.48 4.16 0.02
CA THR A 96 8.78 3.55 1.17
C THR A 96 9.05 2.05 1.32
N LEU A 97 9.79 1.44 0.39
CA LEU A 97 10.10 0.01 0.40
C LEU A 97 10.82 -0.45 1.68
N PRO A 98 11.80 0.29 2.24
CA PRO A 98 12.41 -0.11 3.51
C PRO A 98 11.40 -0.23 4.66
N ILE A 99 10.39 0.64 4.69
CA ILE A 99 9.32 0.60 5.70
C ILE A 99 8.45 -0.65 5.47
N ALA A 100 8.15 -0.97 4.22
CA ALA A 100 7.39 -2.16 3.86
C ALA A 100 8.13 -3.44 4.29
N ILE A 101 9.41 -3.53 4.05
CA ILE A 101 10.25 -4.66 4.47
C ILE A 101 10.27 -4.78 5.99
N ALA A 102 10.42 -3.66 6.71
CA ALA A 102 10.38 -3.64 8.17
C ALA A 102 9.03 -4.13 8.73
N CYS A 103 7.91 -3.73 8.11
CA CYS A 103 6.59 -4.22 8.47
C CYS A 103 6.45 -5.73 8.22
N ALA A 104 6.92 -6.24 7.09
CA ALA A 104 6.90 -7.67 6.77
C ALA A 104 7.73 -8.50 7.77
N GLN A 105 8.91 -8.02 8.14
CA GLN A 105 9.76 -8.64 9.17
C GLN A 105 9.07 -8.61 10.54
N SER A 106 8.42 -7.51 10.90
CA SER A 106 7.67 -7.40 12.15
C SER A 106 6.53 -8.41 12.23
N MET A 107 5.81 -8.65 11.12
CA MET A 107 4.78 -9.69 11.08
C MET A 107 5.37 -11.08 11.26
N LYS A 108 6.51 -11.37 10.65
CA LYS A 108 7.23 -12.64 10.83
C LYS A 108 7.69 -12.81 12.28
N ASN A 109 8.22 -11.77 12.89
CA ASN A 109 8.69 -11.81 14.28
C ASN A 109 7.55 -11.91 15.28
N SER A 110 6.35 -11.46 14.94
CA SER A 110 5.15 -11.57 15.78
C SER A 110 4.70 -13.00 16.04
N LEU A 111 5.22 -13.97 15.27
CA LEU A 111 5.00 -15.41 15.52
C LEU A 111 5.51 -15.84 16.89
N SER A 112 6.61 -15.24 17.36
CA SER A 112 7.23 -15.58 18.65
C SER A 112 6.72 -14.69 19.79
N SER A 113 6.34 -13.45 19.51
CA SER A 113 6.00 -12.45 20.52
C SER A 113 4.98 -11.44 19.97
N PRO A 114 3.72 -11.85 19.78
CA PRO A 114 2.70 -11.00 19.15
C PRO A 114 2.40 -9.73 19.95
N GLU A 115 2.58 -9.76 21.27
CA GLU A 115 2.32 -8.63 22.18
C GLU A 115 3.18 -7.39 21.88
N ILE A 116 4.40 -7.60 21.38
CA ILE A 116 5.34 -6.52 21.05
C ILE A 116 4.90 -5.78 19.77
N TYR A 117 4.13 -6.43 18.91
CA TYR A 117 3.78 -5.93 17.59
C TYR A 117 2.31 -5.48 17.46
N THR A 118 1.68 -5.11 18.56
CA THR A 118 0.28 -4.65 18.59
C THR A 118 0.03 -3.39 17.76
N ASP A 119 1.06 -2.62 17.48
CA ASP A 119 1.02 -1.41 16.66
C ASP A 119 1.26 -1.66 15.16
N LEU A 120 1.49 -2.91 14.74
CA LEU A 120 1.83 -3.23 13.35
C LEU A 120 0.73 -2.77 12.36
N SER A 121 -0.54 -2.90 12.72
CA SER A 121 -1.64 -2.43 11.87
C SER A 121 -1.60 -0.91 11.66
N ALA A 122 -1.27 -0.14 12.70
CA ALA A 122 -1.10 1.32 12.58
C ALA A 122 0.13 1.67 11.74
N ARG A 123 1.23 0.92 11.87
CA ARG A 123 2.43 1.10 11.04
C ARG A 123 2.15 0.78 9.57
N THR A 124 1.37 -0.27 9.30
CA THR A 124 0.92 -0.63 7.95
C THR A 124 0.00 0.45 7.38
N ALA A 125 -0.91 1.02 8.18
CA ALA A 125 -1.75 2.14 7.76
C ALA A 125 -0.91 3.38 7.41
N ASN A 126 0.11 3.71 8.19
CA ASN A 126 1.03 4.80 7.87
C ASN A 126 1.81 4.53 6.58
N LEU A 127 2.25 3.28 6.35
CA LEU A 127 2.90 2.88 5.10
C LEU A 127 1.96 3.09 3.91
N GLN A 128 0.69 2.69 4.03
CA GLN A 128 -0.30 2.90 2.97
C GLN A 128 -0.49 4.39 2.68
N VAL A 129 -0.56 5.24 3.71
CA VAL A 129 -0.69 6.69 3.53
C VAL A 129 0.51 7.26 2.77
N LEU A 130 1.73 6.93 3.16
CA LEU A 130 2.94 7.39 2.48
C LEU A 130 3.01 6.89 1.04
N PHE A 131 2.76 5.61 0.81
CA PHE A 131 2.69 5.01 -0.52
C PHE A 131 1.67 5.74 -1.40
N SER A 132 0.47 5.99 -0.88
CA SER A 132 -0.61 6.66 -1.60
C SER A 132 -0.31 8.13 -1.89
N ILE A 133 0.33 8.85 -0.99
CA ILE A 133 0.78 10.23 -1.21
C ILE A 133 1.78 10.28 -2.36
N LEU A 134 2.78 9.41 -2.36
CA LEU A 134 3.78 9.37 -3.42
C LEU A 134 3.17 8.96 -4.77
N LEU A 135 2.25 7.98 -4.76
CA LEU A 135 1.56 7.55 -5.96
C LEU A 135 0.67 8.66 -6.53
N THR A 136 -0.07 9.36 -5.67
CA THR A 136 -0.91 10.52 -6.05
C THR A 136 -0.07 11.64 -6.64
N ALA A 137 1.03 12.02 -5.98
CA ALA A 137 1.95 13.04 -6.46
C ALA A 137 2.54 12.64 -7.83
N ALA A 138 2.88 11.37 -8.00
CA ALA A 138 3.43 10.87 -9.25
C ALA A 138 2.42 10.94 -10.41
N PHE A 139 1.14 10.68 -10.18
CA PHE A 139 0.10 10.85 -11.20
C PHE A 139 -0.10 12.31 -11.57
N ILE A 140 -0.10 13.21 -10.58
CA ILE A 140 -0.22 14.65 -10.82
C ILE A 140 0.99 15.16 -11.61
N VAL A 141 2.19 14.84 -11.18
CA VAL A 141 3.43 15.23 -11.88
C VAL A 141 3.47 14.64 -13.29
N GLY A 142 3.11 13.36 -13.45
CA GLY A 142 3.06 12.70 -14.74
C GLY A 142 2.12 13.38 -15.72
N LYS A 143 1.01 13.96 -15.25
CA LYS A 143 0.08 14.73 -16.07
C LYS A 143 0.73 15.96 -16.69
N PHE A 144 1.59 16.66 -15.93
CA PHE A 144 2.21 17.90 -16.39
C PHE A 144 3.50 17.69 -17.17
N ILE A 145 4.17 16.54 -16.99
CA ILE A 145 5.41 16.21 -17.71
C ILE A 145 5.11 15.50 -19.05
N ALA A 146 4.04 14.73 -19.09
CA ALA A 146 3.59 14.09 -20.32
C ALA A 146 2.87 15.10 -21.20
#